data_7b5ea28ed06e10921a577ed6fc99c9c3
#
_entry.id   7b5ea28ed06e10921a577ed6fc99c9c3
#
_cell.length_a   1.000
_cell.length_b   1.000
_cell.length_c   1.000
_cell.angle_alpha   90.00
_cell.angle_beta   90.00
_cell.angle_gamma   90.00
#
_symmetry.space_group_name_H-M   'P 1'
#
loop_
_entity.id
_entity.type
_entity.pdbx_description
1 polymer ?
#
loop_
_entity_poly.entity_id
_entity_poly.type
_entity_poly.pdbx_seq_one_letter_code
_entity_poly.pdbx_strand_id
1 'polypeptide(L)'
;MKNVILVLLIFVCVNLRAQTEEIQSIWVIDCPSAATIERGSFMVGIDAYAYGGILTRVHVGISERIMFGISYGGTNLIGTGAVDWNPTIGVDVRYRLFNEQLTFPAVSIGFTNQGRGAYIDSLSRYTEKSKGAFLSISKSYNFLGTFAIHGGINYSFEHGDGDKDLSGFVGMEKSLNEELALFGEYDLALNDNTTNGVGDGKGYLNAGIKWSFEGQLFIDFLWKNILKNNSFDTNSSREIRISYLQYF
;
A
#
# COMPACT_ATOMS: atom_id res chain seq x y z
N MET A 1 -20.61 24.04 -15.40
CA MET A 1 -20.32 22.76 -16.07
C MET A 1 -19.38 22.87 -17.28
N LYS A 2 -19.38 23.93 -18.09
CA LYS A 2 -18.46 24.09 -19.25
C LYS A 2 -16.96 24.21 -18.82
N ASN A 3 -16.66 24.81 -17.70
CA ASN A 3 -15.27 25.04 -17.24
C ASN A 3 -14.59 23.79 -16.62
N VAL A 4 -15.37 22.81 -16.17
CA VAL A 4 -14.82 21.54 -15.64
C VAL A 4 -14.34 20.63 -16.77
N ILE A 5 -15.03 20.67 -17.93
CA ILE A 5 -14.66 19.88 -19.12
C ILE A 5 -13.37 20.41 -19.75
N LEU A 6 -13.12 21.73 -19.67
CA LEU A 6 -11.90 22.34 -20.22
C LEU A 6 -10.65 21.95 -19.38
N VAL A 7 -10.78 21.81 -18.07
CA VAL A 7 -9.69 21.36 -17.19
C VAL A 7 -9.36 19.88 -17.43
N LEU A 8 -10.36 19.05 -17.72
CA LEU A 8 -10.15 17.63 -18.04
C LEU A 8 -9.47 17.44 -19.41
N LEU A 9 -9.73 18.32 -20.38
CA LEU A 9 -9.13 18.26 -21.72
C LEU A 9 -7.67 18.74 -21.76
N ILE A 10 -7.26 19.63 -20.85
CA ILE A 10 -5.87 20.10 -20.75
C ILE A 10 -4.97 18.99 -20.19
N PHE A 11 -5.50 18.04 -19.40
CA PHE A 11 -4.76 16.90 -18.90
C PHE A 11 -4.41 15.82 -19.95
N VAL A 12 -5.02 15.87 -21.13
CA VAL A 12 -4.85 14.85 -22.19
C VAL A 12 -3.69 15.18 -23.16
N CYS A 13 -3.16 16.40 -23.14
CA CYS A 13 -2.12 16.84 -24.10
C CYS A 13 -0.70 16.87 -23.56
N VAL A 14 -0.37 16.18 -22.46
CA VAL A 14 1.01 16.06 -21.98
C VAL A 14 1.74 15.01 -22.80
N ASN A 15 2.81 15.43 -23.49
CA ASN A 15 3.66 14.55 -24.29
C ASN A 15 4.14 13.34 -23.47
N LEU A 16 3.55 12.19 -23.73
CA LEU A 16 3.91 10.90 -23.17
C LEU A 16 5.25 10.46 -23.77
N ARG A 17 6.34 10.60 -23.04
CA ARG A 17 7.60 9.94 -23.38
C ARG A 17 7.64 8.57 -22.71
N ALA A 18 8.13 7.57 -23.44
CA ALA A 18 8.36 6.23 -22.91
C ALA A 18 9.30 6.33 -21.69
N GLN A 19 8.93 5.68 -20.60
CA GLN A 19 9.65 5.73 -19.35
C GLN A 19 10.83 4.76 -19.34
N THR A 20 11.96 5.21 -18.80
CA THR A 20 12.96 4.35 -18.19
C THR A 20 12.32 3.71 -16.94
N GLU A 21 12.58 2.43 -16.73
CA GLU A 21 12.04 1.64 -15.63
C GLU A 21 12.42 2.25 -14.27
N GLU A 22 11.56 3.13 -13.75
CA GLU A 22 11.60 3.46 -12.33
C GLU A 22 10.90 2.34 -11.57
N ILE A 23 11.53 1.85 -10.51
CA ILE A 23 10.96 0.84 -9.63
C ILE A 23 9.71 1.43 -9.00
N GLN A 24 8.54 1.03 -9.49
CA GLN A 24 7.27 1.40 -8.90
C GLN A 24 7.16 0.73 -7.53
N SER A 25 6.70 1.48 -6.54
CA SER A 25 6.43 0.93 -5.22
C SER A 25 5.43 -0.21 -5.31
N ILE A 26 5.75 -1.37 -4.74
CA ILE A 26 4.81 -2.51 -4.68
C ILE A 26 3.61 -2.21 -3.77
N TRP A 27 3.78 -1.32 -2.82
CA TRP A 27 2.75 -0.74 -1.97
C TRP A 27 2.82 0.77 -2.07
N VAL A 28 1.71 1.47 -2.25
CA VAL A 28 1.67 2.92 -2.13
C VAL A 28 2.02 3.28 -0.70
N ILE A 29 1.15 3.06 0.24
CA ILE A 29 1.43 3.01 1.69
C ILE A 29 0.97 1.64 2.21
N ASP A 30 -0.32 1.39 2.27
CA ASP A 30 -0.94 0.12 2.68
C ASP A 30 -1.79 -0.50 1.55
N CYS A 31 -2.03 0.26 0.50
CA CYS A 31 -2.75 -0.20 -0.68
C CYS A 31 -1.79 -0.74 -1.73
N PRO A 32 -2.08 -1.90 -2.34
CA PRO A 32 -1.21 -2.51 -3.33
C PRO A 32 -1.23 -1.73 -4.65
N SER A 33 -0.06 -1.52 -5.24
CA SER A 33 0.06 -1.09 -6.63
C SER A 33 -0.01 -2.29 -7.58
N ALA A 34 0.06 -2.05 -8.89
CA ALA A 34 0.21 -3.12 -9.87
C ALA A 34 1.68 -3.57 -10.07
N ALA A 35 2.63 -2.99 -9.33
CA ALA A 35 4.03 -3.34 -9.42
C ALA A 35 4.34 -4.71 -8.80
N THR A 36 5.35 -5.38 -9.33
CA THR A 36 5.97 -6.60 -8.80
C THR A 36 7.46 -6.39 -8.72
N ILE A 37 8.14 -7.08 -7.80
CA ILE A 37 9.60 -7.10 -7.76
C ILE A 37 10.11 -7.90 -8.95
N GLU A 38 11.19 -7.42 -9.57
CA GLU A 38 11.81 -8.07 -10.72
C GLU A 38 12.32 -9.48 -10.38
N ARG A 39 12.37 -10.33 -11.39
CA ARG A 39 12.93 -11.67 -11.26
C ARG A 39 14.38 -11.61 -10.80
N GLY A 40 14.76 -12.46 -9.85
CA GLY A 40 16.13 -12.51 -9.33
C GLY A 40 16.45 -11.37 -8.38
N SER A 41 15.45 -10.73 -7.79
CA SER A 41 15.63 -9.74 -6.73
C SER A 41 14.80 -10.08 -5.50
N PHE A 42 15.20 -9.53 -4.38
CA PHE A 42 14.42 -9.57 -3.14
C PHE A 42 14.40 -8.20 -2.46
N MET A 43 13.34 -7.95 -1.72
CA MET A 43 13.19 -6.78 -0.88
C MET A 43 12.94 -7.19 0.56
N VAL A 44 13.73 -6.64 1.49
CA VAL A 44 13.49 -6.77 2.93
C VAL A 44 12.99 -5.43 3.44
N GLY A 45 11.92 -5.44 4.22
CA GLY A 45 11.34 -4.23 4.81
C GLY A 45 11.08 -4.40 6.30
N ILE A 46 11.20 -3.30 7.03
CA ILE A 46 10.83 -3.18 8.44
C ILE A 46 9.94 -1.94 8.57
N ASP A 47 8.75 -2.14 9.10
CA ASP A 47 7.82 -1.07 9.45
C ASP A 47 7.82 -0.90 10.97
N ALA A 48 8.12 0.29 11.46
CA ALA A 48 7.87 0.70 12.83
C ALA A 48 6.56 1.50 12.89
N TYR A 49 5.57 0.97 13.58
CA TYR A 49 4.23 1.53 13.59
C TYR A 49 3.72 1.78 15.02
N ALA A 50 2.52 2.36 15.13
CA ALA A 50 1.91 2.74 16.40
C ALA A 50 1.93 1.59 17.43
N TYR A 51 1.88 1.95 18.71
CA TYR A 51 1.92 1.01 19.85
C TYR A 51 3.20 0.17 19.93
N GLY A 52 4.33 0.74 19.52
CA GLY A 52 5.61 0.05 19.53
C GLY A 52 5.63 -1.18 18.64
N GLY A 53 4.83 -1.18 17.60
CA GLY A 53 4.73 -2.29 16.66
C GLY A 53 5.89 -2.34 15.68
N ILE A 54 6.30 -3.56 15.33
CA ILE A 54 7.27 -3.86 14.28
C ILE A 54 6.68 -4.92 13.37
N LEU A 55 6.74 -4.67 12.06
CA LEU A 55 6.42 -5.65 11.04
C LEU A 55 7.60 -5.81 10.10
N THR A 56 8.14 -7.01 10.00
CA THR A 56 9.18 -7.35 9.03
C THR A 56 8.56 -8.03 7.83
N ARG A 57 9.06 -7.71 6.63
CA ARG A 57 8.59 -8.28 5.36
C ARG A 57 9.78 -8.71 4.50
N VAL A 58 9.58 -9.80 3.78
CA VAL A 58 10.50 -10.24 2.73
C VAL A 58 9.68 -10.54 1.49
N HIS A 59 10.04 -9.93 0.37
CA HIS A 59 9.42 -10.19 -0.92
C HIS A 59 10.48 -10.65 -1.91
N VAL A 60 10.12 -11.58 -2.79
CA VAL A 60 11.02 -12.15 -3.81
C VAL A 60 10.33 -12.13 -5.16
N GLY A 61 11.03 -11.67 -6.18
CA GLY A 61 10.64 -11.77 -7.59
C GLY A 61 10.94 -13.16 -8.13
N ILE A 62 9.92 -14.01 -8.25
CA ILE A 62 10.06 -15.40 -8.75
C ILE A 62 10.19 -15.40 -10.27
N SER A 63 9.42 -14.55 -10.93
CA SER A 63 9.46 -14.37 -12.38
C SER A 63 9.12 -12.92 -12.71
N GLU A 64 9.21 -12.53 -13.99
CA GLU A 64 8.83 -11.18 -14.46
C GLU A 64 7.39 -10.77 -14.09
N ARG A 65 6.56 -11.74 -13.72
CA ARG A 65 5.13 -11.51 -13.43
C ARG A 65 4.69 -11.99 -12.06
N ILE A 66 5.52 -12.76 -11.36
CA ILE A 66 5.14 -13.38 -10.08
C ILE A 66 6.06 -12.89 -8.98
N MET A 67 5.46 -12.34 -7.95
CA MET A 67 6.09 -11.98 -6.70
C MET A 67 5.46 -12.78 -5.56
N PHE A 68 6.29 -13.21 -4.62
CA PHE A 68 5.88 -13.84 -3.37
C PHE A 68 6.50 -13.11 -2.19
N GLY A 69 5.75 -12.94 -1.12
CA GLY A 69 6.25 -12.32 0.10
C GLY A 69 5.71 -12.99 1.35
N ILE A 70 6.46 -12.83 2.42
CA ILE A 70 6.05 -13.20 3.77
C ILE A 70 6.29 -12.02 4.71
N SER A 71 5.50 -11.94 5.78
CA SER A 71 5.65 -10.94 6.82
C SER A 71 5.34 -11.52 8.19
N TYR A 72 5.98 -10.97 9.21
CA TYR A 72 5.67 -11.30 10.60
C TYR A 72 6.05 -10.16 11.53
N GLY A 73 5.30 -10.00 12.61
CA GLY A 73 5.53 -8.94 13.57
C GLY A 73 4.49 -8.96 14.67
N GLY A 74 4.34 -7.84 15.36
CA GLY A 74 3.40 -7.67 16.45
C GLY A 74 3.48 -6.28 17.06
N THR A 75 2.70 -6.00 18.08
CA THR A 75 2.73 -4.77 18.86
C THR A 75 3.50 -4.95 20.18
N ASN A 76 3.83 -3.84 20.84
CA ASN A 76 4.64 -3.80 22.06
C ASN A 76 6.05 -4.41 21.94
N LEU A 77 6.62 -4.51 20.75
CA LEU A 77 8.03 -4.90 20.58
C LEU A 77 8.97 -3.79 21.07
N ILE A 78 8.58 -2.53 20.88
CA ILE A 78 9.25 -1.36 21.43
C ILE A 78 8.36 -0.80 22.53
N GLY A 79 8.78 -0.98 23.79
CA GLY A 79 8.02 -0.48 24.94
C GLY A 79 8.15 -1.38 26.16
N THR A 80 7.16 -1.28 27.06
CA THR A 80 7.08 -2.07 28.28
C THR A 80 5.81 -2.91 28.26
N GLY A 81 5.92 -4.20 28.55
CA GLY A 81 4.78 -5.12 28.57
C GLY A 81 5.04 -6.40 27.79
N ALA A 82 4.04 -7.24 27.72
CA ALA A 82 4.11 -8.46 26.91
C ALA A 82 3.97 -8.09 25.42
N VAL A 83 4.76 -8.74 24.58
CA VAL A 83 4.63 -8.61 23.11
C VAL A 83 3.36 -9.30 22.67
N ASP A 84 2.58 -8.59 21.86
CA ASP A 84 1.39 -9.12 21.21
C ASP A 84 1.73 -9.46 19.76
N TRP A 85 1.95 -10.74 19.50
CA TRP A 85 2.37 -11.24 18.20
C TRP A 85 1.20 -11.38 17.25
N ASN A 86 1.44 -11.14 15.95
CA ASN A 86 0.48 -11.48 14.93
C ASN A 86 0.12 -12.97 14.99
N PRO A 87 -1.18 -13.33 14.84
CA PRO A 87 -1.62 -14.72 15.04
C PRO A 87 -1.08 -15.68 13.98
N THR A 88 -0.76 -15.15 12.80
CA THR A 88 -0.28 -15.95 11.65
C THR A 88 0.81 -15.21 10.89
N ILE A 89 1.57 -15.96 10.13
CA ILE A 89 2.50 -15.39 9.14
C ILE A 89 1.69 -14.75 8.04
N GLY A 90 2.01 -13.50 7.73
CA GLY A 90 1.46 -12.80 6.58
C GLY A 90 2.05 -13.36 5.28
N VAL A 91 1.21 -13.53 4.29
CA VAL A 91 1.58 -13.97 2.94
C VAL A 91 1.12 -12.92 1.93
N ASP A 92 1.97 -12.59 0.98
CA ASP A 92 1.66 -11.72 -0.17
C ASP A 92 2.02 -12.46 -1.46
N VAL A 93 1.04 -12.66 -2.31
CA VAL A 93 1.23 -13.28 -3.64
C VAL A 93 0.65 -12.33 -4.68
N ARG A 94 1.43 -12.06 -5.71
CA ARG A 94 0.98 -11.17 -6.78
C ARG A 94 1.35 -11.71 -8.15
N TYR A 95 0.40 -11.58 -9.07
CA TYR A 95 0.59 -11.93 -10.46
C TYR A 95 0.25 -10.73 -11.34
N ARG A 96 1.23 -10.25 -12.12
CA ARG A 96 1.05 -9.16 -13.09
C ARG A 96 0.43 -9.71 -14.37
N LEU A 97 -0.82 -9.33 -14.62
CA LEU A 97 -1.57 -9.70 -15.82
C LEU A 97 -1.04 -8.96 -17.06
N PHE A 98 -0.88 -7.64 -16.93
CA PHE A 98 -0.45 -6.77 -18.01
C PHE A 98 0.62 -5.80 -17.52
N ASN A 99 1.69 -5.66 -18.31
CA ASN A 99 2.69 -4.62 -18.09
C ASN A 99 2.15 -3.26 -18.51
N GLU A 100 2.64 -2.19 -17.90
CA GLU A 100 2.34 -0.84 -18.34
C GLU A 100 2.86 -0.61 -19.76
N GLN A 101 2.04 0.03 -20.57
CA GLN A 101 2.36 0.48 -21.91
C GLN A 101 1.99 1.96 -22.04
N LEU A 102 2.35 2.61 -23.14
CA LEU A 102 2.06 4.02 -23.34
C LEU A 102 0.58 4.37 -23.12
N THR A 103 -0.33 3.55 -23.66
CA THR A 103 -1.79 3.77 -23.61
C THR A 103 -2.51 2.88 -22.62
N PHE A 104 -1.86 1.80 -22.13
CA PHE A 104 -2.50 0.82 -21.27
C PHE A 104 -1.83 0.74 -19.90
N PRO A 105 -2.57 0.73 -18.79
CA PRO A 105 -2.02 0.63 -17.45
C PRO A 105 -1.46 -0.76 -17.15
N ALA A 106 -0.56 -0.85 -16.18
CA ALA A 106 -0.23 -2.12 -15.56
C ALA A 106 -1.44 -2.64 -14.78
N VAL A 107 -1.67 -3.95 -14.82
CA VAL A 107 -2.76 -4.62 -14.08
C VAL A 107 -2.20 -5.83 -13.36
N SER A 108 -2.50 -5.96 -12.08
CA SER A 108 -2.11 -7.11 -11.26
C SER A 108 -3.29 -7.63 -10.45
N ILE A 109 -3.28 -8.93 -10.20
CA ILE A 109 -4.11 -9.57 -9.17
C ILE A 109 -3.22 -10.10 -8.08
N GLY A 110 -3.73 -10.16 -6.87
CA GLY A 110 -2.95 -10.69 -5.76
C GLY A 110 -3.80 -11.06 -4.56
N PHE A 111 -3.10 -11.55 -3.56
CA PHE A 111 -3.66 -11.92 -2.27
C PHE A 111 -2.70 -11.55 -1.16
N THR A 112 -3.22 -10.96 -0.08
CA THR A 112 -2.48 -10.77 1.16
C THR A 112 -3.40 -10.95 2.37
N ASN A 113 -2.94 -11.68 3.38
CA ASN A 113 -3.63 -11.82 4.66
C ASN A 113 -3.01 -10.94 5.76
N GLN A 114 -2.01 -10.13 5.44
CA GLN A 114 -1.41 -9.20 6.40
C GLN A 114 -2.19 -7.89 6.42
N GLY A 115 -2.89 -7.64 7.54
CA GLY A 115 -3.48 -6.34 7.86
C GLY A 115 -2.50 -5.39 8.51
N ARG A 116 -3.00 -4.29 9.05
CA ARG A 116 -2.20 -3.23 9.69
C ARG A 116 -2.67 -2.96 11.12
N GLY A 117 -1.70 -2.52 11.95
CA GLY A 117 -1.93 -2.28 13.36
C GLY A 117 -2.04 -3.56 14.18
N ALA A 118 -2.64 -3.47 15.36
CA ALA A 118 -2.82 -4.60 16.26
C ALA A 118 -3.85 -5.61 15.71
N TYR A 119 -3.67 -6.87 16.05
CA TYR A 119 -4.68 -7.88 15.80
C TYR A 119 -5.72 -7.89 16.93
N ILE A 120 -6.99 -7.94 16.59
CA ILE A 120 -8.12 -7.92 17.53
C ILE A 120 -8.71 -9.33 17.58
N ASP A 121 -8.33 -10.12 18.59
CA ASP A 121 -8.74 -11.53 18.73
C ASP A 121 -10.27 -11.71 18.74
N SER A 122 -10.99 -10.83 19.43
CA SER A 122 -12.45 -10.90 19.53
C SER A 122 -13.18 -10.72 18.19
N LEU A 123 -12.55 -10.05 17.24
CA LEU A 123 -13.07 -9.82 15.89
C LEU A 123 -12.32 -10.64 14.82
N SER A 124 -11.29 -11.39 15.23
CA SER A 124 -10.43 -12.18 14.31
C SER A 124 -9.95 -11.37 13.10
N ARG A 125 -9.48 -10.12 13.36
CA ARG A 125 -9.02 -9.20 12.32
C ARG A 125 -7.97 -8.23 12.83
N TYR A 126 -7.23 -7.64 11.92
CA TYR A 126 -6.39 -6.49 12.24
C TYR A 126 -7.22 -5.21 12.42
N THR A 127 -6.64 -4.22 13.07
CA THR A 127 -7.23 -2.87 13.21
C THR A 127 -7.61 -2.30 11.84
N GLU A 128 -6.71 -2.35 10.86
CA GLU A 128 -7.03 -2.13 9.45
C GLU A 128 -6.98 -3.49 8.75
N LYS A 129 -8.09 -3.92 8.16
CA LYS A 129 -8.21 -5.24 7.52
C LYS A 129 -7.15 -5.45 6.45
N SER A 130 -6.67 -6.68 6.34
CA SER A 130 -5.89 -7.11 5.19
C SER A 130 -6.68 -6.91 3.89
N LYS A 131 -5.98 -6.67 2.79
CA LYS A 131 -6.64 -6.49 1.49
C LYS A 131 -7.27 -7.78 0.96
N GLY A 132 -6.85 -8.95 1.48
CA GLY A 132 -7.34 -10.24 1.00
C GLY A 132 -7.02 -10.43 -0.48
N ALA A 133 -7.98 -10.89 -1.27
CA ALA A 133 -7.87 -10.91 -2.72
C ALA A 133 -8.05 -9.50 -3.29
N PHE A 134 -7.19 -9.10 -4.24
CA PHE A 134 -7.26 -7.76 -4.81
C PHE A 134 -6.93 -7.76 -6.31
N LEU A 135 -7.43 -6.72 -6.97
CA LEU A 135 -7.03 -6.30 -8.32
C LEU A 135 -6.52 -4.88 -8.23
N SER A 136 -5.32 -4.63 -8.77
CA SER A 136 -4.69 -3.31 -8.79
C SER A 136 -4.39 -2.87 -10.21
N ILE A 137 -4.51 -1.58 -10.45
CA ILE A 137 -4.19 -0.91 -11.70
C ILE A 137 -3.23 0.23 -11.38
N SER A 138 -2.17 0.39 -12.19
CA SER A 138 -1.19 1.48 -12.04
C SER A 138 -0.88 2.10 -13.39
N LYS A 139 -0.80 3.43 -13.41
CA LYS A 139 -0.41 4.19 -14.60
C LYS A 139 0.51 5.33 -14.23
N SER A 140 1.65 5.38 -14.93
CA SER A 140 2.69 6.39 -14.73
C SER A 140 2.69 7.40 -15.87
N TYR A 141 2.97 8.64 -15.52
CA TYR A 141 3.08 9.78 -16.42
C TYR A 141 4.37 10.54 -16.15
N ASN A 142 5.01 11.04 -17.18
CA ASN A 142 6.13 11.96 -17.03
C ASN A 142 5.61 13.41 -17.01
N PHE A 143 5.56 13.99 -15.81
CA PHE A 143 5.13 15.37 -15.59
C PHE A 143 6.03 16.01 -14.53
N LEU A 144 7.06 16.78 -14.96
CA LEU A 144 8.07 17.33 -14.06
C LEU A 144 8.65 16.26 -13.11
N GLY A 145 9.16 15.16 -13.68
CA GLY A 145 9.46 13.92 -13.00
C GLY A 145 8.29 12.92 -13.11
N THR A 146 8.35 11.80 -12.42
CA THR A 146 7.33 10.75 -12.49
C THR A 146 6.12 11.10 -11.65
N PHE A 147 4.95 10.92 -12.22
CA PHE A 147 3.66 10.96 -11.53
C PHE A 147 2.92 9.66 -11.80
N ALA A 148 2.65 8.88 -10.77
CA ALA A 148 1.94 7.62 -10.89
C ALA A 148 0.59 7.68 -10.15
N ILE A 149 -0.41 7.06 -10.77
CA ILE A 149 -1.74 6.88 -10.18
C ILE A 149 -1.99 5.39 -10.05
N HIS A 150 -2.50 5.00 -8.90
CA HIS A 150 -2.83 3.63 -8.53
C HIS A 150 -4.29 3.56 -8.12
N GLY A 151 -4.91 2.43 -8.34
CA GLY A 151 -6.26 2.17 -7.86
C GLY A 151 -6.57 0.69 -7.90
N GLY A 152 -7.60 0.29 -7.20
CA GLY A 152 -8.00 -1.09 -7.18
C GLY A 152 -9.22 -1.38 -6.33
N ILE A 153 -9.58 -2.64 -6.34
CA ILE A 153 -10.64 -3.21 -5.52
C ILE A 153 -10.09 -4.41 -4.75
N ASN A 154 -10.66 -4.66 -3.58
CA ASN A 154 -10.22 -5.76 -2.73
C ASN A 154 -11.37 -6.39 -1.97
N TYR A 155 -11.18 -7.65 -1.59
CA TYR A 155 -12.08 -8.44 -0.76
C TYR A 155 -11.29 -9.06 0.38
N SER A 156 -11.47 -8.54 1.59
CA SER A 156 -10.84 -9.08 2.79
C SER A 156 -11.54 -10.35 3.23
N PHE A 157 -10.78 -11.28 3.81
CA PHE A 157 -11.32 -12.49 4.43
C PHE A 157 -11.47 -12.36 5.96
N GLU A 158 -11.19 -11.18 6.50
CA GLU A 158 -11.36 -10.86 7.91
C GLU A 158 -12.80 -10.41 8.16
N HIS A 159 -13.69 -11.37 8.44
CA HIS A 159 -15.13 -11.17 8.55
C HIS A 159 -15.67 -11.27 9.98
N GLY A 160 -14.81 -11.26 11.00
CA GLY A 160 -15.25 -11.44 12.39
C GLY A 160 -16.16 -10.32 12.93
N ASP A 161 -16.13 -9.15 12.29
CA ASP A 161 -17.04 -8.02 12.54
C ASP A 161 -18.36 -8.11 11.77
N GLY A 162 -18.52 -9.15 10.91
CA GLY A 162 -19.70 -9.38 10.09
C GLY A 162 -19.71 -8.64 8.77
N ASP A 163 -18.78 -7.72 8.54
CA ASP A 163 -18.68 -6.94 7.30
C ASP A 163 -17.91 -7.72 6.22
N LYS A 164 -18.58 -7.95 5.08
CA LYS A 164 -18.07 -8.74 3.95
C LYS A 164 -18.07 -7.95 2.63
N ASP A 165 -18.18 -6.65 2.71
CA ASP A 165 -18.31 -5.83 1.52
C ASP A 165 -16.99 -5.79 0.73
N LEU A 166 -17.11 -5.59 -0.57
CA LEU A 166 -15.98 -5.22 -1.42
C LEU A 166 -15.54 -3.80 -1.05
N SER A 167 -14.24 -3.58 -0.96
CA SER A 167 -13.69 -2.25 -0.80
C SER A 167 -12.91 -1.83 -2.04
N GLY A 168 -12.56 -0.56 -2.09
CA GLY A 168 -11.74 0.01 -3.13
C GLY A 168 -10.72 0.98 -2.56
N PHE A 169 -9.71 1.29 -3.35
CA PHE A 169 -8.66 2.21 -2.96
C PHE A 169 -8.12 2.98 -4.16
N VAL A 170 -7.57 4.14 -3.88
CA VAL A 170 -6.82 4.95 -4.84
C VAL A 170 -5.53 5.43 -4.20
N GLY A 171 -4.50 5.62 -5.01
CA GLY A 171 -3.22 6.14 -4.55
C GLY A 171 -2.52 6.95 -5.63
N MET A 172 -1.55 7.74 -5.22
CA MET A 172 -0.70 8.51 -6.12
C MET A 172 0.72 8.61 -5.57
N GLU A 173 1.68 8.66 -6.46
CA GLU A 173 3.08 8.93 -6.19
C GLU A 173 3.57 10.05 -7.10
N LYS A 174 4.39 10.96 -6.57
CA LYS A 174 4.98 12.06 -7.32
C LYS A 174 6.46 12.19 -6.95
N SER A 175 7.38 11.95 -7.88
CA SER A 175 8.79 12.25 -7.68
C SER A 175 9.00 13.76 -7.64
N LEU A 176 9.75 14.24 -6.65
CA LEU A 176 10.23 15.61 -6.55
C LEU A 176 11.59 15.76 -7.20
N ASN A 177 12.42 14.77 -7.03
CA ASN A 177 13.73 14.60 -7.66
C ASN A 177 14.06 13.09 -7.73
N GLU A 178 15.32 12.74 -8.02
CA GLU A 178 15.79 11.35 -8.14
C GLU A 178 15.71 10.56 -6.81
N GLU A 179 15.74 11.24 -5.68
CA GLU A 179 15.77 10.61 -4.35
C GLU A 179 14.46 10.76 -3.58
N LEU A 180 13.70 11.83 -3.82
CA LEU A 180 12.53 12.17 -3.01
C LEU A 180 11.24 12.04 -3.81
N ALA A 181 10.25 11.37 -3.22
CA ALA A 181 8.91 11.30 -3.73
C ALA A 181 7.87 11.58 -2.62
N LEU A 182 6.76 12.20 -3.02
CA LEU A 182 5.57 12.31 -2.21
C LEU A 182 4.59 11.22 -2.64
N PHE A 183 3.88 10.66 -1.68
CA PHE A 183 2.83 9.70 -1.98
C PHE A 183 1.65 9.85 -1.02
N GLY A 184 0.50 9.45 -1.52
CA GLY A 184 -0.73 9.48 -0.78
C GLY A 184 -1.66 8.38 -1.24
N GLU A 185 -2.50 7.90 -0.34
CA GLU A 185 -3.52 6.92 -0.65
C GLU A 185 -4.80 7.17 0.12
N TYR A 186 -5.88 6.72 -0.45
CA TYR A 186 -7.17 6.67 0.21
C TYR A 186 -7.79 5.30 0.02
N ASP A 187 -7.85 4.54 1.10
CA ASP A 187 -8.62 3.31 1.20
C ASP A 187 -10.05 3.67 1.61
N LEU A 188 -11.01 3.35 0.77
CA LEU A 188 -12.43 3.61 1.03
C LEU A 188 -12.93 2.86 2.27
N ALA A 189 -12.31 1.72 2.61
CA ALA A 189 -12.65 0.86 3.74
C ALA A 189 -14.15 0.58 3.85
N LEU A 190 -14.80 0.31 2.70
CA LEU A 190 -16.24 0.01 2.64
C LEU A 190 -16.60 -1.28 3.38
N ASN A 191 -15.62 -2.15 3.55
CA ASN A 191 -15.69 -3.39 4.33
C ASN A 191 -15.36 -3.19 5.82
N ASP A 192 -15.38 -1.95 6.32
CA ASP A 192 -15.08 -1.59 7.71
C ASP A 192 -15.95 -0.42 8.20
N ASN A 193 -17.21 -0.41 7.82
CA ASN A 193 -18.14 0.68 8.11
C ASN A 193 -19.43 0.24 8.84
N THR A 194 -19.48 -1.01 9.29
CA THR A 194 -20.61 -1.53 10.08
C THR A 194 -20.51 -1.13 11.55
N THR A 195 -21.62 -1.25 12.28
CA THR A 195 -21.68 -0.94 13.73
C THR A 195 -20.73 -1.77 14.59
N ASN A 196 -20.33 -2.94 14.14
CA ASN A 196 -19.33 -3.80 14.80
C ASN A 196 -17.94 -3.65 14.20
N GLY A 197 -17.78 -2.81 13.18
CA GLY A 197 -16.52 -2.48 12.55
C GLY A 197 -15.61 -1.65 13.44
N VAL A 198 -14.38 -1.51 13.02
CA VAL A 198 -13.38 -0.65 13.66
C VAL A 198 -13.42 0.74 13.05
N GLY A 199 -13.79 0.83 11.79
CA GLY A 199 -13.85 2.10 11.05
C GLY A 199 -15.14 2.88 11.31
N ASP A 200 -15.04 4.20 11.28
CA ASP A 200 -16.15 5.16 11.43
C ASP A 200 -16.82 5.50 10.06
N GLY A 201 -16.53 4.76 9.01
CA GLY A 201 -17.07 4.99 7.66
C GLY A 201 -16.44 6.15 6.89
N LYS A 202 -15.31 6.69 7.37
CA LYS A 202 -14.58 7.81 6.71
C LYS A 202 -13.53 7.34 5.72
N GLY A 203 -13.20 6.03 5.71
CA GLY A 203 -12.04 5.52 5.01
C GLY A 203 -10.71 5.95 5.64
N TYR A 204 -9.60 5.36 5.15
CA TYR A 204 -8.25 5.67 5.66
C TYR A 204 -7.50 6.52 4.62
N LEU A 205 -7.27 7.79 4.97
CA LEU A 205 -6.41 8.70 4.21
C LEU A 205 -5.01 8.66 4.82
N ASN A 206 -4.03 8.30 4.01
CA ASN A 206 -2.63 8.23 4.38
C ASN A 206 -1.78 9.06 3.43
N ALA A 207 -0.71 9.65 3.93
CA ALA A 207 0.26 10.40 3.14
C ALA A 207 1.68 10.13 3.62
N GLY A 208 2.67 10.38 2.79
CA GLY A 208 4.06 10.19 3.18
C GLY A 208 5.06 10.80 2.24
N ILE A 209 6.31 10.72 2.68
CA ILE A 209 7.50 11.12 1.92
C ILE A 209 8.41 9.90 1.87
N LYS A 210 8.84 9.54 0.68
CA LYS A 210 9.83 8.49 0.42
C LYS A 210 11.17 9.13 0.09
N TRP A 211 12.19 8.68 0.77
CA TRP A 211 13.57 8.94 0.39
C TRP A 211 14.19 7.65 -0.13
N SER A 212 14.69 7.72 -1.37
CA SER A 212 15.37 6.63 -2.06
C SER A 212 16.86 6.93 -2.12
N PHE A 213 17.68 6.02 -1.63
CA PHE A 213 19.12 6.09 -1.77
C PHE A 213 19.60 5.06 -2.78
N GLU A 214 20.15 5.54 -3.91
CA GLU A 214 20.66 4.72 -5.03
C GLU A 214 19.66 3.66 -5.56
N GLY A 215 18.36 3.90 -5.40
CA GLY A 215 17.32 2.95 -5.84
C GLY A 215 17.28 1.62 -5.09
N GLN A 216 18.06 1.48 -4.02
CA GLN A 216 18.14 0.24 -3.23
C GLN A 216 17.62 0.39 -1.81
N LEU A 217 18.01 1.47 -1.11
CA LEU A 217 17.53 1.75 0.23
C LEU A 217 16.42 2.79 0.17
N PHE A 218 15.27 2.46 0.75
CA PHE A 218 14.10 3.34 0.81
C PHE A 218 13.75 3.59 2.28
N ILE A 219 13.52 4.86 2.60
CA ILE A 219 13.02 5.28 3.92
C ILE A 219 11.74 6.07 3.69
N ASP A 220 10.63 5.53 4.18
CA ASP A 220 9.33 6.16 4.09
C ASP A 220 8.94 6.75 5.44
N PHE A 221 8.60 8.02 5.46
CA PHE A 221 7.97 8.71 6.58
C PHE A 221 6.48 8.82 6.31
N LEU A 222 5.67 8.16 7.12
CA LEU A 222 4.25 7.97 6.90
C LEU A 222 3.42 8.71 7.93
N TRP A 223 2.38 9.37 7.46
CA TRP A 223 1.31 9.92 8.28
C TRP A 223 0.03 9.19 7.93
N LYS A 224 -0.44 8.34 8.84
CA LYS A 224 -1.55 7.42 8.63
C LYS A 224 -2.80 7.83 9.40
N ASN A 225 -3.94 7.35 8.89
CA ASN A 225 -5.26 7.59 9.46
C ASN A 225 -5.55 9.09 9.71
N ILE A 226 -5.26 9.94 8.71
CA ILE A 226 -5.40 11.41 8.79
C ILE A 226 -6.87 11.79 9.08
N LEU A 227 -7.83 11.03 8.54
CA LEU A 227 -9.27 11.26 8.76
C LEU A 227 -9.79 10.70 10.09
N LYS A 228 -8.91 10.03 10.85
CA LYS A 228 -9.27 9.44 12.15
C LYS A 228 -10.47 8.50 12.03
N ASN A 229 -10.34 7.53 11.14
CA ASN A 229 -11.40 6.56 10.83
C ASN A 229 -11.46 5.39 11.82
N ASN A 230 -10.58 5.30 12.81
CA ASN A 230 -10.51 4.19 13.73
C ASN A 230 -11.21 4.55 15.05
N SER A 231 -12.23 3.77 15.44
CA SER A 231 -13.00 3.98 16.66
C SER A 231 -12.22 3.62 17.94
N PHE A 232 -11.21 2.73 17.85
CA PHE A 232 -10.35 2.37 18.99
C PHE A 232 -9.19 3.34 19.17
N ASP A 233 -8.73 3.96 18.08
CA ASP A 233 -7.69 4.99 18.11
C ASP A 233 -8.07 6.15 17.20
N THR A 234 -8.56 7.21 17.81
CA THR A 234 -8.94 8.44 17.13
C THR A 234 -7.75 9.31 16.74
N ASN A 235 -6.52 8.85 16.96
CA ASN A 235 -5.32 9.58 16.59
C ASN A 235 -4.79 9.15 15.23
N SER A 236 -4.19 10.08 14.52
CA SER A 236 -3.35 9.77 13.38
C SER A 236 -1.99 9.26 13.85
N SER A 237 -1.46 8.22 13.23
CA SER A 237 -0.13 7.69 13.55
C SER A 237 0.95 8.28 12.63
N ARG A 238 2.18 8.25 13.15
CA ARG A 238 3.40 8.54 12.39
C ARG A 238 4.24 7.28 12.43
N GLU A 239 4.60 6.81 11.25
CA GLU A 239 5.26 5.52 11.07
C GLU A 239 6.49 5.69 10.19
N ILE A 240 7.44 4.79 10.33
CA ILE A 240 8.64 4.74 9.49
C ILE A 240 8.72 3.34 8.91
N ARG A 241 8.95 3.30 7.59
CA ARG A 241 9.28 2.07 6.87
C ARG A 241 10.68 2.19 6.30
N ILE A 242 11.49 1.18 6.50
CA ILE A 242 12.81 1.06 5.88
C ILE A 242 12.77 -0.20 5.02
N SER A 243 13.14 -0.07 3.76
CA SER A 243 13.16 -1.20 2.82
C SER A 243 14.47 -1.22 2.04
N TYR A 244 14.99 -2.41 1.82
CA TYR A 244 16.21 -2.63 1.05
C TYR A 244 15.95 -3.63 -0.07
N LEU A 245 16.21 -3.21 -1.32
CA LEU A 245 16.08 -4.01 -2.52
C LEU A 245 17.46 -4.46 -3.00
N GLN A 246 17.61 -5.76 -3.25
CA GLN A 246 18.86 -6.34 -3.75
C GLN A 246 18.58 -7.26 -4.92
N TYR A 247 19.44 -7.20 -5.93
CA TYR A 247 19.49 -8.12 -7.06
C TYR A 247 20.49 -9.25 -6.77
N PHE A 248 20.18 -10.47 -7.20
CA PHE A 248 21.07 -11.63 -7.12
C PHE A 248 22.14 -11.61 -8.22
#